data_914c26e4b796bbc8ad751ad9dab36725
#
_entry.id   914c26e4b796bbc8ad751ad9dab36725
#
_cell.length_a   1.000
_cell.length_b   1.000
_cell.length_c   1.000
_cell.angle_alpha   90.00
_cell.angle_beta   90.00
_cell.angle_gamma   90.00
#
_symmetry.space_group_name_H-M   'P 1'
#
loop_
_entity.id
_entity.type
_entity.pdbx_description
1 polymer ?
#
loop_
_entity_poly.entity_id
_entity_poly.type
_entity_poly.pdbx_seq_one_letter_code
_entity_poly.pdbx_strand_id
1 'polypeptide(L)'
;DVIVHCGDFTEQGTEEETLDFLNWFIELPYKHKVFVTGNHDLCLWDADGIEDLPDNVYFLQDRGCEIDGVKFFGLAYNHSEILIPNKIDVLVTHEPPVMILDESSGIHWGNAPLRNRVQEVMPKYHFFGHAHDAFGTEKHDGIVFSNGTSLDDNYNIRNKPKVFILEI
;
A
#
# COMPACT_ATOMS: atom_id res chain seq x y z
N ASP A 1 0.41 6.32 16.47
CA ASP A 1 0.33 5.05 15.74
C ASP A 1 -0.40 5.24 14.41
N VAL A 2 0.10 4.60 13.35
CA VAL A 2 -0.48 4.64 12.00
C VAL A 2 -0.76 3.20 11.56
N ILE A 3 -1.96 2.92 11.02
CA ILE A 3 -2.22 1.70 10.28
C ILE A 3 -2.15 1.99 8.78
N VAL A 4 -1.53 1.08 8.01
CA VAL A 4 -1.40 1.19 6.55
C VAL A 4 -2.08 0.00 5.91
N HIS A 5 -2.95 0.25 4.91
CA HIS A 5 -3.56 -0.77 4.05
C HIS A 5 -3.08 -0.60 2.62
N CYS A 6 -2.55 -1.67 2.04
CA CYS A 6 -1.88 -1.63 0.74
C CYS A 6 -2.79 -2.04 -0.45
N GLY A 7 -4.09 -1.77 -0.36
CA GLY A 7 -5.06 -2.07 -1.44
C GLY A 7 -5.68 -3.46 -1.36
N ASP A 8 -6.57 -3.74 -2.32
CA ASP A 8 -7.42 -4.93 -2.40
C ASP A 8 -8.27 -5.13 -1.14
N PHE A 9 -9.02 -4.10 -0.80
CA PHE A 9 -10.01 -4.15 0.28
C PHE A 9 -11.42 -4.53 -0.20
N THR A 10 -11.61 -4.67 -1.51
CA THR A 10 -12.84 -5.16 -2.14
C THR A 10 -12.56 -6.45 -2.91
N GLU A 11 -13.60 -7.23 -3.20
CA GLU A 11 -13.51 -8.42 -4.07
C GLU A 11 -13.92 -8.08 -5.51
N GLN A 12 -15.03 -7.37 -5.67
CA GLN A 12 -15.63 -7.03 -6.98
C GLN A 12 -15.44 -5.55 -7.36
N GLY A 13 -14.89 -4.74 -6.46
CA GLY A 13 -14.67 -3.31 -6.69
C GLY A 13 -15.95 -2.49 -6.66
N THR A 14 -16.97 -2.93 -5.95
CA THR A 14 -18.24 -2.22 -5.85
C THR A 14 -18.19 -1.08 -4.83
N GLU A 15 -19.07 -0.10 -5.00
CA GLU A 15 -19.25 0.99 -4.05
C GLU A 15 -19.69 0.46 -2.67
N GLU A 16 -20.55 -0.55 -2.63
CA GLU A 16 -21.02 -1.17 -1.39
C GLU A 16 -19.87 -1.78 -0.59
N GLU A 17 -19.00 -2.57 -1.24
CA GLU A 17 -17.82 -3.16 -0.58
C GLU A 17 -16.85 -2.08 -0.10
N THR A 18 -16.67 -1.02 -0.89
CA THR A 18 -15.82 0.11 -0.51
C THR A 18 -16.36 0.82 0.74
N LEU A 19 -17.67 1.08 0.80
CA LEU A 19 -18.30 1.69 1.97
C LEU A 19 -18.20 0.79 3.20
N ASP A 20 -18.36 -0.52 3.04
CA ASP A 20 -18.22 -1.49 4.13
C ASP A 20 -16.77 -1.48 4.69
N PHE A 21 -15.77 -1.50 3.81
CA PHE A 21 -14.37 -1.34 4.20
C PHE A 21 -14.12 -0.02 4.93
N LEU A 22 -14.58 1.10 4.38
CA LEU A 22 -14.35 2.42 4.97
C LEU A 22 -14.98 2.54 6.36
N ASN A 23 -16.22 2.05 6.54
CA ASN A 23 -16.89 2.02 7.83
C ASN A 23 -16.08 1.23 8.87
N TRP A 24 -15.59 0.07 8.50
CA TRP A 24 -14.72 -0.74 9.37
C TRP A 24 -13.37 -0.06 9.64
N PHE A 25 -12.70 0.44 8.59
CA PHE A 25 -11.34 0.99 8.70
C PHE A 25 -11.29 2.27 9.55
N ILE A 26 -12.31 3.13 9.42
CA ILE A 26 -12.45 4.36 10.21
C ILE A 26 -12.58 4.05 11.71
N GLU A 27 -13.29 3.00 12.07
CA GLU A 27 -13.52 2.59 13.47
C GLU A 27 -12.29 1.94 14.14
N LEU A 28 -11.24 1.58 13.39
CA LEU A 28 -10.07 0.97 13.98
C LEU A 28 -9.38 1.93 14.98
N PRO A 29 -8.84 1.40 16.11
CA PRO A 29 -8.31 2.21 17.20
C PRO A 29 -6.89 2.76 16.95
N TYR A 30 -6.62 3.20 15.72
CA TYR A 30 -5.35 3.83 15.35
C TYR A 30 -5.51 5.33 15.19
N LYS A 31 -4.51 6.11 15.64
CA LYS A 31 -4.54 7.57 15.56
C LYS A 31 -4.65 8.06 14.12
N HIS A 32 -3.91 7.41 13.19
CA HIS A 32 -3.93 7.74 11.77
C HIS A 32 -4.10 6.47 10.94
N LYS A 33 -4.73 6.59 9.79
CA LYS A 33 -5.06 5.51 8.88
C LYS A 33 -4.69 5.91 7.46
N VAL A 34 -3.89 5.09 6.79
CA VAL A 34 -3.41 5.34 5.43
C VAL A 34 -3.81 4.16 4.56
N PHE A 35 -4.33 4.41 3.35
CA PHE A 35 -4.62 3.36 2.40
C PHE A 35 -4.44 3.81 0.94
N VAL A 36 -4.18 2.85 0.08
CA VAL A 36 -4.11 2.96 -1.38
C VAL A 36 -5.09 1.99 -2.02
N THR A 37 -5.37 2.14 -3.31
CA THR A 37 -6.14 1.16 -4.08
C THR A 37 -5.26 -0.01 -4.54
N GLY A 38 -5.89 -1.18 -4.71
CA GLY A 38 -5.34 -2.33 -5.42
C GLY A 38 -6.09 -2.63 -6.71
N ASN A 39 -5.81 -3.78 -7.32
CA ASN A 39 -6.42 -4.16 -8.59
C ASN A 39 -7.90 -4.56 -8.47
N HIS A 40 -8.38 -4.88 -7.28
CA HIS A 40 -9.78 -5.17 -7.04
C HIS A 40 -10.62 -3.93 -6.72
N ASP A 41 -10.02 -2.80 -6.36
CA ASP A 41 -10.73 -1.60 -5.86
C ASP A 41 -11.22 -0.68 -6.99
N LEU A 42 -11.94 -1.26 -7.97
CA LEU A 42 -12.28 -0.65 -9.25
C LEU A 42 -13.02 0.69 -9.13
N CYS A 43 -13.92 0.83 -8.17
CA CYS A 43 -14.75 2.04 -8.05
C CYS A 43 -13.94 3.28 -7.63
N LEU A 44 -12.71 3.10 -7.14
CA LEU A 44 -11.84 4.20 -6.71
C LEU A 44 -10.65 4.46 -7.65
N TRP A 45 -10.50 3.71 -8.75
CA TRP A 45 -9.33 3.86 -9.63
C TRP A 45 -9.16 5.26 -10.21
N ASP A 46 -10.28 5.88 -10.61
CA ASP A 46 -10.29 7.23 -11.18
C ASP A 46 -10.74 8.31 -10.19
N ALA A 47 -10.76 7.98 -8.88
CA ALA A 47 -11.21 8.91 -7.87
C ALA A 47 -10.10 9.89 -7.47
N ASP A 48 -10.34 11.18 -7.64
CA ASP A 48 -9.44 12.23 -7.14
C ASP A 48 -9.41 12.31 -5.61
N GLY A 49 -10.39 11.74 -4.93
CA GLY A 49 -10.52 11.73 -3.47
C GLY A 49 -11.82 11.09 -3.05
N ILE A 50 -12.00 10.96 -1.75
CA ILE A 50 -13.23 10.48 -1.13
C ILE A 50 -13.74 11.61 -0.24
N GLU A 51 -14.99 12.04 -0.49
CA GLU A 51 -15.64 13.07 0.33
C GLU A 51 -15.92 12.57 1.76
N ASP A 52 -15.97 13.49 2.69
CA ASP A 52 -16.33 13.25 4.11
C ASP A 52 -15.43 12.23 4.86
N LEU A 53 -14.22 11.93 4.37
CA LEU A 53 -13.25 11.17 5.17
C LEU A 53 -12.84 11.97 6.40
N PRO A 54 -12.73 11.34 7.60
CA PRO A 54 -12.15 11.99 8.78
C PRO A 54 -10.72 12.49 8.53
N ASP A 55 -10.34 13.60 9.16
CA ASP A 55 -9.02 14.24 9.00
C ASP A 55 -7.81 13.32 9.28
N ASN A 56 -8.03 12.24 9.98
CA ASN A 56 -7.00 11.25 10.32
C ASN A 56 -7.01 10.01 9.42
N VAL A 57 -7.78 10.02 8.33
CA VAL A 57 -7.85 8.95 7.32
C VAL A 57 -7.35 9.49 6.00
N TYR A 58 -6.30 8.90 5.46
CA TYR A 58 -5.59 9.37 4.28
C TYR A 58 -5.74 8.35 3.14
N PHE A 59 -6.55 8.69 2.14
CA PHE A 59 -6.60 8.01 0.86
C PHE A 59 -5.49 8.56 -0.03
N LEU A 60 -4.48 7.75 -0.32
CA LEU A 60 -3.31 8.16 -1.08
C LEU A 60 -3.38 7.61 -2.51
N GLN A 61 -3.89 8.44 -3.41
CA GLN A 61 -4.01 8.15 -4.85
C GLN A 61 -3.08 9.11 -5.59
N ASP A 62 -1.85 8.70 -5.91
CA ASP A 62 -0.76 9.51 -6.46
C ASP A 62 -0.49 10.80 -5.67
N ARG A 63 -0.61 10.71 -4.35
CA ARG A 63 -0.44 11.85 -3.45
C ARG A 63 0.27 11.48 -2.16
N GLY A 64 0.80 12.50 -1.49
CA GLY A 64 1.45 12.35 -0.19
C GLY A 64 0.66 12.96 0.94
N CYS A 65 1.04 12.57 2.16
CA CYS A 65 0.68 13.25 3.39
C CYS A 65 1.88 13.27 4.35
N GLU A 66 1.81 14.13 5.37
CA GLU A 66 2.80 14.15 6.43
C GLU A 66 2.11 13.86 7.76
N ILE A 67 2.60 12.87 8.49
CA ILE A 67 2.05 12.41 9.77
C ILE A 67 3.17 12.43 10.80
N ASP A 68 3.05 13.29 11.83
CA ASP A 68 4.04 13.43 12.89
C ASP A 68 5.49 13.63 12.36
N GLY A 69 5.67 14.38 11.24
CA GLY A 69 6.95 14.65 10.60
C GLY A 69 7.43 13.58 9.62
N VAL A 70 6.72 12.49 9.46
CA VAL A 70 7.01 11.40 8.51
C VAL A 70 6.25 11.64 7.21
N LYS A 71 6.95 11.61 6.08
CA LYS A 71 6.39 11.85 4.75
C LYS A 71 6.00 10.54 4.07
N PHE A 72 4.71 10.31 3.93
CA PHE A 72 4.11 9.21 3.20
C PHE A 72 3.79 9.63 1.76
N PHE A 73 3.91 8.70 0.84
CA PHE A 73 3.37 8.81 -0.52
C PHE A 73 2.73 7.50 -0.92
N GLY A 74 1.50 7.56 -1.44
CA GLY A 74 0.79 6.41 -2.00
C GLY A 74 0.73 6.51 -3.51
N LEU A 75 1.11 5.44 -4.20
CA LEU A 75 0.97 5.29 -5.64
C LEU A 75 -0.34 4.57 -5.94
N ALA A 76 -1.17 5.16 -6.82
CA ALA A 76 -2.38 4.53 -7.32
C ALA A 76 -2.07 3.23 -8.06
N TYR A 77 -2.95 2.22 -7.98
CA TYR A 77 -2.76 1.01 -8.77
C TYR A 77 -2.88 1.28 -10.27
N ASN A 78 -3.90 1.99 -10.69
CA ASN A 78 -4.16 2.34 -12.10
C ASN A 78 -3.40 3.61 -12.53
N HIS A 79 -2.07 3.60 -12.44
CA HIS A 79 -1.23 4.72 -12.83
C HIS A 79 -0.74 4.58 -14.28
N SER A 80 -0.73 5.68 -15.02
CA SER A 80 -0.15 5.73 -16.37
C SER A 80 1.36 5.96 -16.36
N GLU A 81 1.87 6.63 -15.32
CA GLU A 81 3.29 6.94 -15.11
C GLU A 81 3.62 6.82 -13.62
N ILE A 82 4.84 6.35 -13.31
CA ILE A 82 5.31 6.24 -11.91
C ILE A 82 5.96 7.55 -11.48
N LEU A 83 5.15 8.47 -10.95
CA LEU A 83 5.56 9.81 -10.55
C LEU A 83 5.74 9.94 -9.03
N ILE A 84 6.59 9.11 -8.43
CA ILE A 84 6.91 9.19 -7.02
C ILE A 84 7.84 10.37 -6.77
N PRO A 85 7.51 11.33 -5.88
CA PRO A 85 8.37 12.47 -5.58
C PRO A 85 9.62 12.05 -4.81
N ASN A 86 10.66 12.87 -4.88
CA ASN A 86 11.85 12.68 -4.05
C ASN A 86 11.57 13.09 -2.59
N LYS A 87 12.42 12.61 -1.66
CA LYS A 87 12.39 12.97 -0.24
C LYS A 87 11.11 12.57 0.49
N ILE A 88 10.61 11.38 0.21
CA ILE A 88 9.60 10.69 1.01
C ILE A 88 10.30 9.71 1.96
N ASP A 89 9.67 9.42 3.11
CA ASP A 89 10.18 8.46 4.08
C ASP A 89 9.53 7.09 3.89
N VAL A 90 8.23 7.07 3.62
CA VAL A 90 7.42 5.85 3.45
C VAL A 90 6.69 5.88 2.11
N LEU A 91 6.94 4.88 1.30
CA LEU A 91 6.18 4.59 0.09
C LEU A 91 5.15 3.51 0.37
N VAL A 92 3.92 3.71 -0.09
CA VAL A 92 2.85 2.72 -0.05
C VAL A 92 2.37 2.46 -1.47
N THR A 93 2.41 1.20 -1.90
CA THR A 93 1.89 0.78 -3.20
C THR A 93 1.04 -0.48 -3.03
N HIS A 94 0.26 -0.85 -4.03
CA HIS A 94 -0.34 -2.19 -4.04
C HIS A 94 0.63 -3.21 -4.62
N GLU A 95 1.14 -2.95 -5.83
CA GLU A 95 2.11 -3.84 -6.47
C GLU A 95 3.47 -3.83 -5.75
N PRO A 96 4.16 -4.99 -5.68
CA PRO A 96 5.55 -5.06 -5.29
C PRO A 96 6.50 -4.52 -6.37
N PRO A 97 7.69 -4.05 -6.03
CA PRO A 97 8.75 -3.86 -7.01
C PRO A 97 9.27 -5.23 -7.47
N VAL A 98 9.54 -5.37 -8.76
CA VAL A 98 9.98 -6.65 -9.35
C VAL A 98 11.19 -7.24 -8.60
N MET A 99 11.19 -8.56 -8.38
CA MET A 99 12.22 -9.33 -7.68
C MET A 99 12.40 -8.96 -6.20
N ILE A 100 11.38 -8.39 -5.56
CA ILE A 100 11.35 -8.17 -4.11
C ILE A 100 9.98 -8.57 -3.57
N LEU A 101 9.91 -9.71 -2.86
CA LEU A 101 8.68 -10.21 -2.24
C LEU A 101 7.47 -10.17 -3.20
N ASP A 102 7.71 -10.59 -4.46
CA ASP A 102 6.79 -10.45 -5.57
C ASP A 102 6.38 -11.78 -6.22
N GLU A 103 6.91 -12.90 -5.75
CA GLU A 103 6.61 -14.23 -6.29
C GLU A 103 5.38 -14.83 -5.60
N SER A 104 4.38 -15.22 -6.39
CA SER A 104 3.23 -15.98 -5.95
C SER A 104 2.88 -17.02 -7.01
N SER A 105 2.65 -18.27 -6.59
CA SER A 105 2.38 -19.40 -7.50
C SER A 105 3.44 -19.58 -8.61
N GLY A 106 4.71 -19.28 -8.33
CA GLY A 106 5.82 -19.40 -9.29
C GLY A 106 5.87 -18.30 -10.35
N ILE A 107 5.12 -17.22 -10.18
CA ILE A 107 5.07 -16.05 -11.07
C ILE A 107 5.54 -14.82 -10.30
N HIS A 108 6.38 -14.01 -10.92
CA HIS A 108 6.76 -12.70 -10.43
C HIS A 108 5.72 -11.67 -10.86
N TRP A 109 5.02 -11.07 -9.89
CA TRP A 109 3.97 -10.07 -10.08
C TRP A 109 4.47 -8.63 -9.93
N GLY A 110 5.78 -8.46 -9.75
CA GLY A 110 6.37 -7.17 -9.46
C GLY A 110 6.48 -6.25 -10.68
N ASN A 111 6.46 -4.96 -10.40
CA ASN A 111 6.52 -3.88 -11.39
C ASN A 111 7.97 -3.40 -11.56
N ALA A 112 8.52 -3.53 -12.79
CA ALA A 112 9.91 -3.16 -13.09
C ALA A 112 10.13 -1.63 -13.13
N PRO A 113 9.28 -0.81 -13.78
CA PRO A 113 9.34 0.65 -13.64
C PRO A 113 9.28 1.14 -12.19
N LEU A 114 8.42 0.55 -11.36
CA LEU A 114 8.35 0.86 -9.93
C LEU A 114 9.68 0.56 -9.24
N ARG A 115 10.30 -0.60 -9.50
CA ARG A 115 11.61 -0.96 -8.95
C ARG A 115 12.67 0.10 -9.25
N ASN A 116 12.74 0.54 -10.50
CA ASN A 116 13.71 1.56 -10.93
C ASN A 116 13.47 2.88 -10.19
N ARG A 117 12.19 3.31 -10.11
CA ARG A 117 11.86 4.57 -9.44
C ARG A 117 12.12 4.52 -7.93
N VAL A 118 11.84 3.41 -7.28
CA VAL A 118 12.15 3.21 -5.85
C VAL A 118 13.65 3.31 -5.58
N GLN A 119 14.49 2.75 -6.46
CA GLN A 119 15.95 2.87 -6.36
C GLN A 119 16.46 4.30 -6.54
N GLU A 120 15.79 5.15 -7.32
CA GLU A 120 16.12 6.56 -7.45
C GLU A 120 15.70 7.39 -6.24
N VAL A 121 14.48 7.13 -5.73
CA VAL A 121 13.87 7.90 -4.62
C VAL A 121 14.47 7.52 -3.28
N MET A 122 14.81 6.23 -3.09
CA MET A 122 15.38 5.68 -1.87
C MET A 122 14.53 5.98 -0.62
N PRO A 123 13.23 5.63 -0.58
CA PRO A 123 12.45 5.76 0.64
C PRO A 123 13.05 4.88 1.74
N LYS A 124 12.86 5.21 3.01
CA LYS A 124 13.31 4.35 4.12
C LYS A 124 12.49 3.06 4.21
N TYR A 125 11.21 3.15 3.90
CA TYR A 125 10.25 2.03 3.95
C TYR A 125 9.41 2.00 2.68
N HIS A 126 9.16 0.80 2.16
CA HIS A 126 8.22 0.54 1.07
C HIS A 126 7.28 -0.59 1.48
N PHE A 127 6.00 -0.28 1.68
CA PHE A 127 4.94 -1.21 2.06
C PHE A 127 4.05 -1.51 0.86
N PHE A 128 3.73 -2.80 0.66
CA PHE A 128 2.92 -3.27 -0.47
C PHE A 128 2.23 -4.60 -0.14
N GLY A 129 1.45 -5.14 -1.07
CA GLY A 129 0.72 -6.40 -0.98
C GLY A 129 0.76 -7.20 -2.28
N HIS A 130 -0.41 -7.54 -2.83
CA HIS A 130 -0.66 -8.16 -4.13
C HIS A 130 -0.15 -9.60 -4.29
N ALA A 131 1.14 -9.87 -4.13
CA ALA A 131 1.71 -11.21 -4.24
C ALA A 131 1.44 -12.01 -2.95
N HIS A 132 0.40 -12.84 -2.95
CA HIS A 132 -0.15 -13.47 -1.76
C HIS A 132 0.82 -14.42 -1.04
N ASP A 133 1.61 -15.20 -1.78
CA ASP A 133 2.59 -16.13 -1.16
C ASP A 133 3.88 -15.43 -0.68
N ALA A 134 4.07 -14.16 -1.03
CA ALA A 134 5.29 -13.42 -0.76
C ALA A 134 5.28 -12.60 0.54
N PHE A 135 4.41 -12.94 1.50
CA PHE A 135 4.40 -12.28 2.81
C PHE A 135 5.81 -12.30 3.44
N GLY A 136 6.38 -11.13 3.65
CA GLY A 136 7.76 -11.07 4.12
C GLY A 136 8.23 -9.63 4.40
N THR A 137 9.47 -9.54 4.91
CA THR A 137 10.18 -8.28 5.05
C THR A 137 11.64 -8.52 4.66
N GLU A 138 12.18 -7.66 3.81
CA GLU A 138 13.56 -7.69 3.35
C GLU A 138 14.18 -6.30 3.42
N LYS A 139 15.51 -6.23 3.49
CA LYS A 139 16.23 -4.97 3.46
C LYS A 139 17.26 -5.00 2.34
N HIS A 140 17.12 -4.07 1.40
CA HIS A 140 18.05 -3.91 0.26
C HIS A 140 18.42 -2.42 0.13
N ASP A 141 19.70 -2.14 -0.06
CA ASP A 141 20.23 -0.78 -0.29
C ASP A 141 19.78 0.28 0.74
N GLY A 142 19.52 -0.15 1.97
CA GLY A 142 19.04 0.72 3.05
C GLY A 142 17.53 0.87 3.13
N ILE A 143 16.77 0.39 2.15
CA ILE A 143 15.31 0.40 2.13
C ILE A 143 14.77 -0.85 2.80
N VAL A 144 13.78 -0.69 3.66
CA VAL A 144 13.00 -1.81 4.24
C VAL A 144 11.77 -2.04 3.38
N PHE A 145 11.71 -3.19 2.70
CA PHE A 145 10.57 -3.64 1.91
C PHE A 145 9.69 -4.59 2.72
N SER A 146 8.39 -4.43 2.64
CA SER A 146 7.47 -5.35 3.31
C SER A 146 6.23 -5.62 2.47
N ASN A 147 6.07 -6.89 2.09
CA ASN A 147 4.80 -7.40 1.62
C ASN A 147 3.93 -7.76 2.83
N GLY A 148 2.82 -7.04 3.00
CA GLY A 148 1.89 -7.15 4.13
C GLY A 148 0.65 -7.96 3.84
N THR A 149 0.61 -8.73 2.76
CA THR A 149 -0.58 -9.52 2.38
C THR A 149 -1.14 -10.35 3.52
N SER A 150 -2.44 -10.30 3.75
CA SER A 150 -3.12 -11.04 4.80
C SER A 150 -3.65 -12.39 4.33
N LEU A 151 -3.85 -12.54 3.03
CA LEU A 151 -4.44 -13.72 2.38
C LEU A 151 -3.36 -14.60 1.74
N ASP A 152 -3.65 -15.89 1.60
CA ASP A 152 -2.93 -16.80 0.72
C ASP A 152 -3.59 -16.86 -0.68
N ASP A 153 -2.99 -17.59 -1.63
CA ASP A 153 -3.51 -17.77 -2.99
C ASP A 153 -4.88 -18.46 -3.07
N ASN A 154 -5.39 -18.99 -1.96
CA ASN A 154 -6.74 -19.53 -1.85
C ASN A 154 -7.69 -18.56 -1.14
N TYR A 155 -7.30 -17.29 -0.94
CA TYR A 155 -8.05 -16.25 -0.25
C TYR A 155 -8.39 -16.58 1.22
N ASN A 156 -7.61 -17.44 1.87
CA ASN A 156 -7.74 -17.65 3.30
C ASN A 156 -6.90 -16.66 4.09
N ILE A 157 -7.44 -16.11 5.18
CA ILE A 157 -6.67 -15.27 6.09
C ILE A 157 -5.57 -16.13 6.74
N ARG A 158 -4.32 -15.77 6.50
CA ARG A 158 -3.14 -16.53 6.94
C ARG A 158 -2.15 -15.71 7.76
N ASN A 159 -1.98 -14.45 7.38
CA ASN A 159 -0.95 -13.61 7.96
C ASN A 159 -1.56 -12.52 8.85
N LYS A 160 -0.85 -12.20 9.93
CA LYS A 160 -1.20 -11.06 10.78
C LYS A 160 -0.51 -9.78 10.29
N PRO A 161 -1.10 -8.60 10.53
CA PRO A 161 -0.44 -7.33 10.25
C PRO A 161 0.95 -7.26 10.90
N LYS A 162 1.89 -6.64 10.21
CA LYS A 162 3.24 -6.41 10.71
C LYS A 162 3.32 -5.06 11.44
N VAL A 163 4.17 -4.99 12.46
CA VAL A 163 4.42 -3.77 13.22
C VAL A 163 5.86 -3.32 12.98
N PHE A 164 6.01 -2.04 12.64
CA PHE A 164 7.31 -1.39 12.46
C PHE A 164 7.45 -0.22 13.44
N ILE A 165 8.65 -0.05 13.96
CA ILE A 165 9.05 1.20 14.63
C ILE A 165 9.88 1.96 13.59
N LEU A 166 9.37 3.09 13.11
CA LEU A 166 10.04 3.86 12.08
C LEU A 166 11.20 4.66 12.68
N GLU A 167 12.40 4.45 12.14
CA GLU A 167 13.60 5.23 12.43
C GLU A 167 13.74 6.30 11.33
N ILE A 168 13.26 7.51 11.59
CA ILE A 168 13.20 8.61 10.62
C ILE A 168 14.28 9.67 10.92
#